data_e791d9b97d285f9904313eb4a4c31c90
#
_entry.id   e791d9b97d285f9904313eb4a4c31c90
#
_cell.length_a   1.000
_cell.length_b   1.000
_cell.length_c   1.000
_cell.angle_alpha   90.00
_cell.angle_beta   90.00
_cell.angle_gamma   90.00
#
_symmetry.space_group_name_H-M   'P 1'
#
loop_
_entity.id
_entity.type
_entity.pdbx_description
1 polymer ?
#
loop_
_entity_poly.entity_id
_entity_poly.type
_entity_poly.pdbx_seq_one_letter_code
_entity_poly.pdbx_strand_id
1 'polypeptide(L)'
;MKSVSAALKAHLAQETTTLATLWLITRSDGIVFGFTDAASDIPFGGVTYLAATGYSPTNIQTTAALNVDNLEVVSVLDSSTITEADMMAGLWDYAAVQIMLVNYADLSMGSMALRRGWLGQIKTGRSQFTAELRGIAQPLQQSIGRVCLPACDADLGDVRCGVNLAALAVSGSVTGLISQSAFLDTARTETNSTTAKAITGITQANPAVVTCPAHGFAAGTPVTLTGIVGMAQLNGYTGAITYLDANRFSVAVNASAFTAYSSGGTATLAVASEFFQGGLLTWTGGGNAGRKMEVASYHPNFIGLFLPMGTPIQIGDAYTLTPACDKLLTTCRSRYNNVINFRGFPYVPGDTALLGGT
;
A
#
# COMPACT_ATOMS: atom_id res chain seq x y z
N MET A 1 -0.49 -29.34 -21.14
CA MET A 1 0.56 -30.33 -21.46
C MET A 1 1.90 -29.62 -21.26
N LYS A 2 2.85 -30.23 -20.52
CA LYS A 2 4.17 -29.64 -20.32
C LYS A 2 4.93 -29.68 -21.65
N SER A 3 5.50 -28.54 -22.06
CA SER A 3 6.35 -28.49 -23.28
C SER A 3 7.75 -29.01 -22.94
N VAL A 4 8.20 -30.00 -23.65
CA VAL A 4 9.52 -30.63 -23.49
C VAL A 4 10.14 -30.79 -24.88
N SER A 5 11.42 -30.46 -25.04
CA SER A 5 12.14 -30.67 -26.30
C SER A 5 12.24 -32.16 -26.64
N ALA A 6 12.36 -32.51 -27.92
CA ALA A 6 12.50 -33.89 -28.32
C ALA A 6 13.78 -34.52 -27.74
N ALA A 7 14.88 -33.75 -27.66
CA ALA A 7 16.14 -34.17 -27.09
C ALA A 7 16.04 -34.51 -25.59
N LEU A 8 15.44 -33.59 -24.79
CA LEU A 8 15.25 -33.82 -23.37
C LEU A 8 14.28 -34.98 -23.12
N LYS A 9 13.23 -35.13 -23.95
CA LYS A 9 12.29 -36.24 -23.86
C LYS A 9 12.99 -37.61 -24.12
N ALA A 10 13.89 -37.65 -25.09
CA ALA A 10 14.69 -38.82 -25.35
C ALA A 10 15.66 -39.17 -24.21
N HIS A 11 16.28 -38.14 -23.59
CA HIS A 11 17.10 -38.33 -22.40
C HIS A 11 16.33 -38.86 -21.20
N LEU A 12 15.09 -38.33 -20.96
CA LEU A 12 14.22 -38.79 -19.88
C LEU A 12 13.77 -40.25 -20.04
N ALA A 13 13.85 -40.81 -21.22
CA ALA A 13 13.52 -42.21 -21.49
C ALA A 13 14.70 -43.21 -21.30
N GLN A 14 15.89 -42.72 -20.97
CA GLN A 14 17.06 -43.53 -20.71
C GLN A 14 17.04 -44.14 -19.31
N GLU A 15 17.73 -45.27 -19.15
CA GLU A 15 17.86 -45.94 -17.84
C GLU A 15 18.64 -45.11 -16.84
N THR A 16 19.64 -44.32 -17.33
CA THR A 16 20.46 -43.41 -16.51
C THR A 16 20.30 -42.00 -17.03
N THR A 17 19.99 -41.05 -16.16
CA THR A 17 19.77 -39.69 -16.52
C THR A 17 20.68 -38.74 -15.71
N THR A 18 21.07 -37.61 -16.32
CA THR A 18 21.90 -36.56 -15.73
C THR A 18 21.03 -35.33 -15.51
N LEU A 19 20.12 -35.40 -14.56
CA LEU A 19 19.12 -34.36 -14.32
C LEU A 19 19.46 -33.52 -13.10
N ALA A 20 19.20 -32.22 -13.20
CA ALA A 20 19.22 -31.27 -12.09
C ALA A 20 17.96 -30.41 -12.07
N THR A 21 17.56 -30.04 -10.88
CA THR A 21 16.45 -29.11 -10.66
C THR A 21 16.97 -27.69 -10.52
N LEU A 22 16.42 -26.77 -11.31
CA LEU A 22 16.73 -25.34 -11.25
C LEU A 22 15.56 -24.59 -10.65
N TRP A 23 15.85 -23.73 -9.68
CA TRP A 23 14.91 -22.85 -9.01
C TRP A 23 15.23 -21.42 -9.36
N LEU A 24 14.34 -20.77 -10.08
CA LEU A 24 14.42 -19.36 -10.41
C LEU A 24 13.47 -18.61 -9.48
N ILE A 25 14.01 -17.70 -8.69
CA ILE A 25 13.24 -16.87 -7.77
C ILE A 25 13.41 -15.41 -8.18
N THR A 26 12.30 -14.73 -8.41
CA THR A 26 12.28 -13.30 -8.71
C THR A 26 11.65 -12.56 -7.54
N ARG A 27 12.43 -11.74 -6.85
CA ARG A 27 11.99 -10.93 -5.71
C ARG A 27 11.05 -9.81 -6.15
N SER A 28 10.36 -9.20 -5.17
CA SER A 28 9.44 -8.07 -5.40
C SER A 28 10.13 -6.83 -5.99
N ASP A 29 11.44 -6.66 -5.78
CA ASP A 29 12.27 -5.60 -6.36
C ASP A 29 12.81 -5.92 -7.78
N GLY A 30 12.47 -7.10 -8.32
CA GLY A 30 12.88 -7.55 -9.65
C GLY A 30 14.25 -8.24 -9.70
N ILE A 31 14.95 -8.37 -8.57
CA ILE A 31 16.23 -9.12 -8.53
C ILE A 31 15.94 -10.61 -8.66
N VAL A 32 16.77 -11.27 -9.48
CA VAL A 32 16.61 -12.68 -9.83
C VAL A 32 17.70 -13.53 -9.17
N PHE A 33 17.30 -14.61 -8.53
CA PHE A 33 18.19 -15.60 -7.91
C PHE A 33 17.95 -16.97 -8.52
N GLY A 34 19.04 -17.70 -8.75
CA GLY A 34 19.04 -19.08 -9.23
C GLY A 34 19.66 -20.02 -8.20
N PHE A 35 18.99 -21.15 -7.92
CA PHE A 35 19.50 -22.23 -7.07
C PHE A 35 19.32 -23.56 -7.77
N THR A 36 20.25 -24.51 -7.50
CA THR A 36 20.19 -25.88 -8.06
C THR A 36 20.51 -26.92 -7.01
N ASP A 37 20.00 -28.12 -7.18
CA ASP A 37 20.33 -29.32 -6.42
C ASP A 37 21.59 -30.05 -6.95
N ALA A 38 22.20 -29.52 -8.02
CA ALA A 38 23.46 -30.07 -8.55
C ALA A 38 24.64 -29.80 -7.62
N ALA A 39 25.70 -30.60 -7.78
CA ALA A 39 26.93 -30.43 -7.00
C ALA A 39 27.79 -29.21 -7.43
N SER A 40 27.48 -28.57 -8.56
CA SER A 40 28.17 -27.42 -9.10
C SER A 40 27.22 -26.42 -9.71
N ASP A 41 27.62 -25.16 -9.80
CA ASP A 41 26.84 -24.08 -10.40
C ASP A 41 26.48 -24.38 -11.85
N ILE A 42 25.25 -24.06 -12.24
CA ILE A 42 24.73 -24.28 -13.60
C ILE A 42 24.37 -22.94 -14.24
N PRO A 43 25.10 -22.49 -15.27
CA PRO A 43 24.68 -21.32 -16.06
C PRO A 43 23.61 -21.74 -17.07
N PHE A 44 22.36 -21.19 -16.93
CA PHE A 44 21.27 -21.50 -17.83
C PHE A 44 20.37 -20.28 -18.04
N GLY A 45 20.00 -19.98 -19.27
CA GLY A 45 19.05 -18.91 -19.60
C GLY A 45 19.48 -17.51 -19.15
N GLY A 46 20.78 -17.24 -19.05
CA GLY A 46 21.33 -15.94 -18.61
C GLY A 46 21.40 -15.77 -17.09
N VAL A 47 21.06 -16.81 -16.31
CA VAL A 47 21.17 -16.84 -14.86
C VAL A 47 22.14 -17.94 -14.43
N THR A 48 22.99 -17.66 -13.45
CA THR A 48 23.80 -18.68 -12.79
C THR A 48 23.02 -19.26 -11.61
N TYR A 49 22.75 -20.56 -11.67
CA TYR A 49 22.08 -21.28 -10.58
C TYR A 49 23.14 -21.81 -9.64
N LEU A 50 23.16 -21.26 -8.45
CA LEU A 50 24.14 -21.59 -7.42
C LEU A 50 23.90 -22.99 -6.88
N ALA A 51 24.94 -23.79 -6.78
CA ALA A 51 24.91 -25.08 -6.14
C ALA A 51 24.56 -24.92 -4.68
N ALA A 52 23.52 -25.65 -4.26
CA ALA A 52 22.83 -25.37 -3.02
C ALA A 52 23.73 -25.48 -1.79
N THR A 53 23.85 -24.40 -1.12
CA THR A 53 24.27 -24.31 0.25
C THR A 53 23.09 -24.71 1.16
N GLY A 54 22.95 -26.01 1.46
CA GLY A 54 21.99 -26.49 2.45
C GLY A 54 20.49 -26.44 2.07
N TYR A 55 20.18 -26.47 0.77
CA TYR A 55 18.81 -26.51 0.27
C TYR A 55 18.26 -27.93 0.29
N SER A 56 17.16 -28.16 0.96
CA SER A 56 16.46 -29.45 0.98
C SER A 56 14.98 -29.26 0.59
N PRO A 57 14.60 -29.56 -0.67
CA PRO A 57 13.19 -29.50 -1.05
C PRO A 57 12.46 -30.74 -0.50
N THR A 58 11.25 -30.52 0.00
CA THR A 58 10.33 -31.64 0.25
C THR A 58 9.81 -32.21 -1.08
N ASN A 59 9.30 -33.42 -1.06
CA ASN A 59 8.76 -34.05 -2.29
C ASN A 59 7.65 -33.19 -2.89
N ILE A 60 7.73 -32.91 -4.19
CA ILE A 60 6.68 -32.22 -4.95
C ILE A 60 5.48 -33.18 -5.05
N GLN A 61 4.44 -32.95 -4.24
CA GLN A 61 3.18 -33.65 -4.38
C GLN A 61 2.24 -32.80 -5.24
N THR A 62 1.71 -33.39 -6.30
CA THR A 62 0.70 -32.77 -7.15
C THR A 62 -0.56 -33.64 -7.10
N THR A 63 -1.64 -33.08 -6.55
CA THR A 63 -2.95 -33.75 -6.57
C THR A 63 -3.79 -33.21 -7.73
N ALA A 64 -4.64 -34.05 -8.32
CA ALA A 64 -5.54 -33.63 -9.39
C ALA A 64 -6.75 -32.81 -8.88
N ALA A 65 -6.88 -32.64 -7.57
CA ALA A 65 -7.92 -31.84 -6.94
C ALA A 65 -7.49 -30.35 -6.87
N LEU A 66 -8.46 -29.42 -6.80
CA LEU A 66 -8.24 -27.99 -6.59
C LEU A 66 -7.73 -27.66 -5.18
N ASN A 67 -7.09 -28.60 -4.50
CA ASN A 67 -6.43 -28.33 -3.23
C ASN A 67 -5.18 -27.49 -3.46
N VAL A 68 -4.89 -26.60 -2.53
CA VAL A 68 -3.64 -25.84 -2.55
C VAL A 68 -2.51 -26.83 -2.32
N ASP A 69 -1.78 -27.15 -3.39
CA ASP A 69 -0.57 -27.96 -3.30
C ASP A 69 0.50 -27.09 -2.64
N ASN A 70 0.73 -27.30 -1.35
CA ASN A 70 1.79 -26.62 -0.60
C ASN A 70 3.08 -27.44 -0.73
N LEU A 71 4.12 -26.81 -1.22
CA LEU A 71 5.48 -27.32 -1.17
C LEU A 71 6.25 -26.50 -0.12
N GLU A 72 6.86 -27.17 0.80
CA GLU A 72 7.70 -26.53 1.81
C GLU A 72 9.16 -26.59 1.34
N VAL A 73 9.83 -25.47 1.40
CA VAL A 73 11.24 -25.33 1.05
C VAL A 73 11.98 -24.91 2.30
N VAL A 74 12.93 -25.72 2.73
CA VAL A 74 13.84 -25.40 3.84
C VAL A 74 15.19 -25.05 3.28
N SER A 75 15.76 -23.92 3.67
CA SER A 75 17.10 -23.49 3.29
C SER A 75 17.84 -22.83 4.45
N VAL A 76 19.15 -22.75 4.35
CA VAL A 76 20.01 -22.14 5.38
C VAL A 76 20.10 -20.63 5.17
N LEU A 77 19.94 -19.86 6.25
CA LEU A 77 20.00 -18.38 6.27
C LEU A 77 21.43 -17.80 6.08
N ASP A 78 22.44 -18.63 6.00
CA ASP A 78 23.85 -18.20 6.06
C ASP A 78 24.48 -18.05 4.67
N SER A 79 23.70 -17.78 3.65
CA SER A 79 24.27 -17.42 2.36
C SER A 79 24.33 -15.89 2.24
N SER A 80 25.44 -15.37 1.68
CA SER A 80 25.53 -13.96 1.29
C SER A 80 24.43 -13.52 0.30
N THR A 81 23.64 -14.47 -0.16
CA THR A 81 22.58 -14.32 -1.16
C THR A 81 21.19 -14.13 -0.53
N ILE A 82 20.94 -14.74 0.64
CA ILE A 82 19.65 -14.65 1.35
C ILE A 82 19.93 -14.15 2.76
N THR A 83 19.70 -12.88 2.99
CA THR A 83 19.95 -12.24 4.30
C THR A 83 18.66 -12.15 5.13
N GLU A 84 18.82 -12.24 6.45
CA GLU A 84 17.71 -12.02 7.40
C GLU A 84 17.12 -10.61 7.23
N ALA A 85 17.97 -9.61 6.95
CA ALA A 85 17.55 -8.24 6.71
C ALA A 85 16.60 -8.12 5.51
N ASP A 86 16.90 -8.83 4.40
CA ASP A 86 16.02 -8.85 3.22
C ASP A 86 14.69 -9.53 3.48
N MET A 87 14.68 -10.57 4.33
CA MET A 87 13.46 -11.25 4.74
C MET A 87 12.59 -10.38 5.64
N MET A 88 13.19 -9.77 6.67
CA MET A 88 12.51 -8.83 7.55
C MET A 88 12.00 -7.60 6.81
N ALA A 89 12.69 -7.23 5.75
CA ALA A 89 12.28 -6.15 4.86
C ALA A 89 11.13 -6.53 3.91
N GLY A 90 10.65 -7.79 3.92
CA GLY A 90 9.57 -8.25 3.05
C GLY A 90 9.95 -8.34 1.56
N LEU A 91 11.24 -8.32 1.20
CA LEU A 91 11.67 -8.38 -0.20
C LEU A 91 11.37 -9.73 -0.86
N TRP A 92 11.26 -10.77 -0.05
CA TRP A 92 10.93 -12.13 -0.48
C TRP A 92 9.44 -12.42 -0.48
N ASP A 93 8.59 -11.51 0.04
CA ASP A 93 7.15 -11.68 0.08
C ASP A 93 6.57 -11.74 -1.33
N TYR A 94 5.78 -12.79 -1.59
CA TYR A 94 5.21 -13.06 -2.91
C TYR A 94 6.25 -13.15 -4.05
N ALA A 95 7.51 -13.45 -3.76
CA ALA A 95 8.52 -13.67 -4.78
C ALA A 95 8.06 -14.77 -5.74
N ALA A 96 8.16 -14.50 -7.04
CA ALA A 96 7.76 -15.49 -8.05
C ALA A 96 8.79 -16.61 -8.12
N VAL A 97 8.33 -17.86 -8.12
CA VAL A 97 9.17 -19.06 -8.18
C VAL A 97 8.84 -19.87 -9.41
N GLN A 98 9.87 -20.23 -10.15
CA GLN A 98 9.77 -21.18 -11.25
C GLN A 98 10.75 -22.35 -11.02
N ILE A 99 10.23 -23.55 -11.01
CA ILE A 99 11.02 -24.79 -10.88
C ILE A 99 11.10 -25.45 -12.25
N MET A 100 12.32 -25.77 -12.67
CA MET A 100 12.61 -26.37 -13.96
C MET A 100 13.53 -27.59 -13.79
N LEU A 101 13.41 -28.55 -14.68
CA LEU A 101 14.30 -29.69 -14.80
C LEU A 101 15.17 -29.49 -16.04
N VAL A 102 16.46 -29.73 -15.93
CA VAL A 102 17.42 -29.67 -17.03
C VAL A 102 18.34 -30.91 -17.02
N ASN A 103 18.94 -31.21 -18.16
CA ASN A 103 20.06 -32.12 -18.20
C ASN A 103 21.35 -31.31 -17.93
N TYR A 104 22.00 -31.49 -16.76
CA TYR A 104 23.19 -30.73 -16.40
C TYR A 104 24.41 -31.08 -17.25
N ALA A 105 24.43 -32.28 -17.88
CA ALA A 105 25.53 -32.69 -18.78
C ALA A 105 25.39 -32.06 -20.18
N ASP A 106 24.16 -31.71 -20.60
CA ASP A 106 23.90 -31.03 -21.89
C ASP A 106 22.72 -30.05 -21.77
N LEU A 107 23.02 -28.81 -21.46
CA LEU A 107 22.06 -27.75 -21.31
C LEU A 107 21.38 -27.31 -22.63
N SER A 108 21.93 -27.71 -23.78
CA SER A 108 21.34 -27.40 -25.10
C SER A 108 20.00 -28.12 -25.33
N MET A 109 19.72 -29.17 -24.56
CA MET A 109 18.43 -29.88 -24.57
C MET A 109 17.28 -29.04 -24.05
N GLY A 110 17.55 -27.88 -23.41
CA GLY A 110 16.58 -26.97 -22.85
C GLY A 110 16.07 -27.44 -21.49
N SER A 111 14.92 -26.91 -21.07
CA SER A 111 14.35 -27.20 -19.76
C SER A 111 12.91 -27.71 -19.85
N MET A 112 12.48 -28.43 -18.83
CA MET A 112 11.09 -28.79 -18.59
C MET A 112 10.56 -28.06 -17.37
N ALA A 113 9.56 -27.20 -17.53
CA ALA A 113 8.92 -26.53 -16.41
C ALA A 113 8.17 -27.55 -15.53
N LEU A 114 8.59 -27.68 -14.27
CA LEU A 114 7.96 -28.55 -13.30
C LEU A 114 6.79 -27.83 -12.60
N ARG A 115 7.06 -26.64 -12.06
CA ARG A 115 6.09 -25.88 -11.27
C ARG A 115 6.35 -24.36 -11.37
N ARG A 116 5.30 -23.60 -11.22
CA ARG A 116 5.33 -22.15 -11.02
C ARG A 116 4.45 -21.77 -9.83
N GLY A 117 4.84 -20.74 -9.10
CA GLY A 117 4.09 -20.27 -7.96
C GLY A 117 4.74 -19.04 -7.35
N TRP A 118 4.40 -18.78 -6.11
CA TRP A 118 4.92 -17.67 -5.32
C TRP A 118 5.33 -18.18 -3.95
N LEU A 119 6.34 -17.51 -3.36
CA LEU A 119 6.64 -17.72 -1.96
C LEU A 119 5.45 -17.24 -1.11
N GLY A 120 4.99 -18.09 -0.21
CA GLY A 120 3.95 -17.79 0.76
C GLY A 120 4.55 -17.37 2.09
N GLN A 121 4.09 -18.01 3.17
CA GLN A 121 4.61 -17.72 4.49
C GLN A 121 6.08 -18.13 4.60
N ILE A 122 6.92 -17.20 5.05
CA ILE A 122 8.32 -17.44 5.37
C ILE A 122 8.46 -17.46 6.89
N LYS A 123 9.03 -18.54 7.43
CA LYS A 123 9.35 -18.69 8.85
C LYS A 123 10.87 -18.65 8.99
N THR A 124 11.37 -17.67 9.71
CA THR A 124 12.81 -17.52 10.00
C THR A 124 13.16 -18.17 11.33
N GLY A 125 14.20 -19.02 11.34
CA GLY A 125 14.85 -19.55 12.52
C GLY A 125 16.24 -18.93 12.71
N ARG A 126 17.01 -19.37 13.69
CA ARG A 126 18.35 -18.82 13.95
C ARG A 126 19.36 -19.05 12.82
N SER A 127 19.27 -20.15 12.11
CA SER A 127 20.24 -20.54 11.05
C SER A 127 19.57 -21.07 9.79
N GLN A 128 18.25 -21.15 9.75
CA GLN A 128 17.51 -21.65 8.61
C GLN A 128 16.18 -20.92 8.47
N PHE A 129 15.66 -20.89 7.26
CA PHE A 129 14.31 -20.45 7.00
C PHE A 129 13.51 -21.55 6.31
N THR A 130 12.22 -21.52 6.52
CA THR A 130 11.25 -22.37 5.82
C THR A 130 10.30 -21.47 5.05
N ALA A 131 10.19 -21.69 3.74
CA ALA A 131 9.25 -20.96 2.89
C ALA A 131 8.22 -21.91 2.31
N GLU A 132 6.95 -21.52 2.37
CA GLU A 132 5.86 -22.19 1.70
C GLU A 132 5.81 -21.76 0.24
N LEU A 133 5.73 -22.72 -0.69
CA LEU A 133 5.49 -22.41 -2.11
C LEU A 133 4.01 -22.60 -2.43
N ARG A 134 3.35 -21.52 -2.79
CA ARG A 134 1.94 -21.50 -3.18
C ARG A 134 1.78 -21.60 -4.69
N GLY A 135 1.01 -22.59 -5.11
CA GLY A 135 0.72 -22.83 -6.52
C GLY A 135 -0.36 -21.90 -7.08
N ILE A 136 -0.57 -21.99 -8.41
CA ILE A 136 -1.56 -21.19 -9.16
C ILE A 136 -3.00 -21.47 -8.69
N ALA A 137 -3.26 -22.60 -8.05
CA ALA A 137 -4.60 -22.95 -7.53
C ALA A 137 -5.08 -22.00 -6.42
N GLN A 138 -4.17 -21.39 -5.64
CA GLN A 138 -4.54 -20.51 -4.53
C GLN A 138 -5.32 -19.25 -4.95
N PRO A 139 -4.87 -18.45 -5.95
CA PRO A 139 -5.66 -17.33 -6.45
C PRO A 139 -7.03 -17.74 -6.99
N LEU A 140 -7.16 -18.97 -7.55
CA LEU A 140 -8.41 -19.48 -8.07
C LEU A 140 -9.43 -19.85 -6.97
N GLN A 141 -8.98 -20.03 -5.73
CA GLN A 141 -9.86 -20.29 -4.58
C GLN A 141 -10.39 -19.02 -3.93
N GLN A 142 -9.88 -17.84 -4.31
CA GLN A 142 -10.39 -16.59 -3.79
C GLN A 142 -11.78 -16.31 -4.35
N SER A 143 -12.70 -15.92 -3.47
CA SER A 143 -14.04 -15.50 -3.88
C SER A 143 -13.95 -14.30 -4.79
N ILE A 144 -14.39 -14.44 -6.04
CA ILE A 144 -14.47 -13.34 -6.99
C ILE A 144 -15.90 -12.84 -6.94
N GLY A 145 -16.08 -11.61 -6.51
CA GLY A 145 -17.40 -11.00 -6.47
C GLY A 145 -17.42 -9.73 -5.62
N ARG A 146 -18.40 -8.91 -5.90
CA ARG A 146 -18.64 -7.69 -5.14
C ARG A 146 -19.73 -7.97 -4.11
N VAL A 147 -19.43 -7.69 -2.85
CA VAL A 147 -20.41 -7.78 -1.76
C VAL A 147 -21.08 -6.42 -1.60
N CYS A 148 -22.42 -6.40 -1.48
CA CYS A 148 -23.17 -5.19 -1.21
C CYS A 148 -23.05 -4.86 0.29
N LEU A 149 -22.08 -4.01 0.64
CA LEU A 149 -21.85 -3.52 2.00
C LEU A 149 -22.17 -2.04 2.10
N PRO A 150 -22.55 -1.53 3.28
CA PRO A 150 -22.73 -0.09 3.50
C PRO A 150 -21.46 0.72 3.25
N ALA A 151 -20.30 0.13 3.50
CA ALA A 151 -19.00 0.74 3.26
C ALA A 151 -18.62 0.73 1.78
N CYS A 152 -17.86 1.75 1.36
CA CYS A 152 -17.31 1.84 0.01
C CYS A 152 -16.25 0.77 -0.23
N ASP A 153 -16.31 0.08 -1.36
CA ASP A 153 -15.34 -0.95 -1.77
C ASP A 153 -14.23 -0.42 -2.71
N ALA A 154 -14.28 0.87 -3.06
CA ALA A 154 -13.22 1.52 -3.82
C ALA A 154 -12.06 1.94 -2.92
N ASP A 155 -10.82 1.88 -3.40
CA ASP A 155 -9.69 2.44 -2.70
C ASP A 155 -9.59 3.94 -2.94
N LEU A 156 -9.18 4.68 -1.89
CA LEU A 156 -9.06 6.13 -2.01
C LEU A 156 -8.10 6.50 -3.14
N GLY A 157 -8.60 7.24 -4.12
CA GLY A 157 -7.83 7.67 -5.28
C GLY A 157 -7.70 6.65 -6.41
N ASP A 158 -8.34 5.46 -6.32
CA ASP A 158 -8.42 4.54 -7.45
C ASP A 158 -9.34 5.11 -8.56
N VAL A 159 -9.35 4.44 -9.73
CA VAL A 159 -10.16 4.85 -10.89
C VAL A 159 -11.66 4.93 -10.54
N ARG A 160 -12.14 4.11 -9.60
CA ARG A 160 -13.54 4.09 -9.20
C ARG A 160 -13.87 5.21 -8.21
N CYS A 161 -12.93 5.55 -7.33
CA CYS A 161 -13.03 6.64 -6.37
C CYS A 161 -12.83 8.00 -7.05
N GLY A 162 -11.82 8.15 -7.89
CA GLY A 162 -11.53 9.36 -8.64
C GLY A 162 -11.05 10.56 -7.81
N VAL A 163 -10.79 10.41 -6.50
CA VAL A 163 -10.19 11.46 -5.68
C VAL A 163 -8.74 11.69 -6.12
N ASN A 164 -8.37 12.94 -6.39
CA ASN A 164 -7.00 13.28 -6.73
C ASN A 164 -6.11 13.28 -5.47
N LEU A 165 -5.46 12.14 -5.21
CA LEU A 165 -4.56 11.99 -4.06
C LEU A 165 -3.34 12.89 -4.16
N ALA A 166 -2.84 13.18 -5.36
CA ALA A 166 -1.66 14.03 -5.53
C ALA A 166 -1.89 15.46 -5.00
N ALA A 167 -3.13 15.95 -5.10
CA ALA A 167 -3.51 17.26 -4.57
C ALA A 167 -3.64 17.27 -3.03
N LEU A 168 -3.80 16.10 -2.41
CA LEU A 168 -3.98 15.95 -0.96
C LEU A 168 -2.73 15.38 -0.27
N ALA A 169 -1.76 14.92 -1.06
CA ALA A 169 -0.52 14.37 -0.56
C ALA A 169 0.41 15.49 -0.05
N VAL A 170 1.09 15.22 1.04
CA VAL A 170 2.11 16.11 1.60
C VAL A 170 3.44 15.37 1.67
N SER A 171 4.51 16.07 1.28
CA SER A 171 5.87 15.52 1.36
C SER A 171 6.57 16.03 2.62
N GLY A 172 7.42 15.21 3.21
CA GLY A 172 8.20 15.55 4.39
C GLY A 172 9.51 14.79 4.47
N SER A 173 10.23 15.03 5.53
CA SER A 173 11.45 14.31 5.86
C SER A 173 11.56 14.08 7.37
N VAL A 174 12.20 13.00 7.74
CA VAL A 174 12.44 12.65 9.15
C VAL A 174 13.42 13.65 9.76
N THR A 175 13.00 14.34 10.83
CA THR A 175 13.84 15.29 11.57
C THR A 175 14.29 14.76 12.93
N GLY A 176 13.65 13.71 13.45
CA GLY A 176 14.02 13.06 14.71
C GLY A 176 13.49 11.64 14.76
N LEU A 177 14.19 10.80 15.51
CA LEU A 177 13.86 9.37 15.63
C LEU A 177 13.28 9.07 17.02
N ILE A 178 12.26 8.21 17.05
CA ILE A 178 11.68 7.66 18.29
C ILE A 178 11.85 6.15 18.30
N SER A 179 11.47 5.48 17.22
CA SER A 179 11.57 4.03 17.05
C SER A 179 11.59 3.64 15.58
N GLN A 180 11.62 2.34 15.29
CA GLN A 180 11.46 1.81 13.92
C GLN A 180 10.06 2.02 13.32
N SER A 181 9.08 2.39 14.15
CA SER A 181 7.68 2.64 13.74
C SER A 181 7.21 4.05 14.08
N ALA A 182 8.07 4.93 14.62
CA ALA A 182 7.66 6.29 14.97
C ALA A 182 8.83 7.27 14.83
N PHE A 183 8.53 8.45 14.28
CA PHE A 183 9.53 9.49 14.06
C PHE A 183 8.92 10.90 14.14
N LEU A 184 9.78 11.89 14.16
CA LEU A 184 9.42 13.29 14.18
C LEU A 184 9.67 13.93 12.80
N ASP A 185 8.78 14.84 12.42
CA ASP A 185 8.98 15.79 11.34
C ASP A 185 8.55 17.17 11.82
N THR A 186 9.50 18.03 12.17
CA THR A 186 9.24 19.37 12.70
C THR A 186 8.66 20.33 11.66
N ALA A 187 8.72 20.00 10.38
CA ALA A 187 8.04 20.76 9.33
C ALA A 187 6.54 20.41 9.24
N ARG A 188 6.11 19.32 9.85
CA ARG A 188 4.70 18.92 9.93
C ARG A 188 4.02 19.62 11.09
N THR A 189 3.74 20.89 10.88
CA THR A 189 2.98 21.73 11.83
C THR A 189 1.50 21.76 11.49
N GLU A 190 1.05 20.93 10.55
CA GLU A 190 -0.38 20.76 10.29
C GLU A 190 -1.03 20.28 11.58
N THR A 191 -1.29 21.27 12.40
CA THR A 191 -2.09 21.07 13.58
C THR A 191 -3.47 20.67 13.10
N ASN A 192 -3.99 19.65 13.71
CA ASN A 192 -5.38 19.66 14.08
C ASN A 192 -5.57 20.86 15.00
N SER A 193 -5.29 22.02 14.47
CA SER A 193 -5.50 23.23 15.22
C SER A 193 -7.00 23.39 15.27
N THR A 194 -7.58 22.98 16.39
CA THR A 194 -8.82 23.53 16.92
C THR A 194 -8.67 25.05 17.13
N THR A 195 -7.49 25.62 16.87
CA THR A 195 -7.25 27.06 16.96
C THR A 195 -7.97 27.74 15.80
N ALA A 196 -9.05 28.37 16.14
CA ALA A 196 -9.82 29.15 15.22
C ALA A 196 -8.96 30.28 14.64
N LYS A 197 -8.93 30.39 13.30
CA LYS A 197 -8.24 31.47 12.58
C LYS A 197 -9.24 32.56 12.27
N ALA A 198 -8.90 33.80 12.58
CA ALA A 198 -9.79 34.93 12.37
C ALA A 198 -9.97 35.22 10.86
N ILE A 199 -11.20 35.40 10.46
CA ILE A 199 -11.56 35.85 9.12
C ILE A 199 -11.57 37.37 9.11
N THR A 200 -10.95 37.95 8.09
CA THR A 200 -10.88 39.42 7.94
C THR A 200 -11.63 39.93 6.70
N GLY A 201 -12.09 39.03 5.85
CA GLY A 201 -12.86 39.38 4.66
C GLY A 201 -13.43 38.17 3.95
N ILE A 202 -14.58 38.36 3.28
CA ILE A 202 -15.19 37.35 2.39
C ILE A 202 -15.78 38.07 1.17
N THR A 203 -15.52 37.56 -0.02
CA THR A 203 -16.03 38.14 -1.26
C THR A 203 -17.45 37.64 -1.58
N GLN A 204 -18.27 38.52 -2.15
CA GLN A 204 -19.53 38.14 -2.81
C GLN A 204 -19.24 37.63 -4.24
N ALA A 205 -18.71 36.42 -4.32
CA ALA A 205 -18.26 35.81 -5.59
C ALA A 205 -18.66 34.32 -5.66
N ASN A 206 -18.43 33.73 -6.82
CA ASN A 206 -18.61 32.30 -7.08
C ASN A 206 -17.30 31.74 -7.72
N PRO A 207 -16.49 30.95 -6.98
CA PRO A 207 -16.61 30.62 -5.55
C PRO A 207 -16.29 31.82 -4.62
N ALA A 208 -16.80 31.77 -3.40
CA ALA A 208 -16.48 32.78 -2.38
C ALA A 208 -15.03 32.65 -1.93
N VAL A 209 -14.33 33.79 -1.86
CA VAL A 209 -12.95 33.85 -1.38
C VAL A 209 -12.94 34.37 0.06
N VAL A 210 -12.35 33.62 0.96
CA VAL A 210 -12.20 33.95 2.38
C VAL A 210 -10.78 34.46 2.60
N THR A 211 -10.65 35.65 3.16
CA THR A 211 -9.40 36.22 3.64
C THR A 211 -9.22 35.87 5.11
N CYS A 212 -8.20 35.11 5.39
CA CYS A 212 -7.89 34.55 6.71
C CYS A 212 -6.37 34.55 6.89
N PRO A 213 -5.78 35.61 7.44
CA PRO A 213 -4.33 35.79 7.50
C PRO A 213 -3.62 34.62 8.20
N ALA A 214 -2.53 34.15 7.60
CA ALA A 214 -1.72 33.04 8.11
C ALA A 214 -2.55 31.81 8.52
N HIS A 215 -3.54 31.42 7.69
CA HIS A 215 -4.48 30.38 8.05
C HIS A 215 -3.81 28.99 8.19
N GLY A 216 -2.77 28.68 7.44
CA GLY A 216 -2.04 27.43 7.54
C GLY A 216 -2.82 26.17 7.07
N PHE A 217 -3.97 26.35 6.42
CA PHE A 217 -4.76 25.23 5.88
C PHE A 217 -4.19 24.77 4.53
N ALA A 218 -4.01 23.48 4.37
CA ALA A 218 -3.62 22.91 3.09
C ALA A 218 -4.78 22.87 2.09
N ALA A 219 -4.47 22.78 0.80
CA ALA A 219 -5.48 22.59 -0.25
C ALA A 219 -6.30 21.31 0.00
N GLY A 220 -7.62 21.38 -0.21
CA GLY A 220 -8.52 20.25 0.00
C GLY A 220 -8.87 19.98 1.47
N THR A 221 -8.29 20.70 2.42
CA THR A 221 -8.63 20.56 3.84
C THR A 221 -10.05 21.09 4.09
N PRO A 222 -10.94 20.33 4.74
CA PRO A 222 -12.24 20.85 5.14
C PRO A 222 -12.10 21.82 6.30
N VAL A 223 -12.78 22.96 6.19
CA VAL A 223 -12.86 23.97 7.23
C VAL A 223 -14.31 24.22 7.63
N THR A 224 -14.53 24.51 8.89
CA THR A 224 -15.82 25.02 9.39
C THR A 224 -15.71 26.52 9.59
N LEU A 225 -16.69 27.25 9.05
CA LEU A 225 -16.82 28.69 9.20
C LEU A 225 -17.90 29.01 10.23
N THR A 226 -17.58 29.85 11.21
CA THR A 226 -18.53 30.25 12.28
C THR A 226 -18.35 31.71 12.68
N GLY A 227 -19.39 32.30 13.24
CA GLY A 227 -19.33 33.67 13.82
C GLY A 227 -19.19 34.81 12.79
N ILE A 228 -19.50 34.56 11.53
CA ILE A 228 -19.49 35.57 10.46
C ILE A 228 -20.70 36.51 10.64
N VAL A 229 -20.43 37.82 10.62
CA VAL A 229 -21.42 38.85 10.64
C VAL A 229 -21.55 39.48 9.25
N GLY A 230 -22.80 39.77 8.84
CA GLY A 230 -23.12 40.23 7.50
C GLY A 230 -23.43 39.03 6.58
N MET A 231 -22.44 38.27 6.16
CA MET A 231 -22.60 37.07 5.32
C MET A 231 -22.94 35.81 6.16
N ALA A 232 -23.98 35.90 6.98
CA ALA A 232 -24.36 34.87 7.95
C ALA A 232 -24.71 33.52 7.31
N GLN A 233 -25.03 33.49 6.01
CA GLN A 233 -25.34 32.29 5.25
C GLN A 233 -24.15 31.30 5.17
N LEU A 234 -22.91 31.75 5.41
CA LEU A 234 -21.73 30.91 5.49
C LEU A 234 -21.48 30.34 6.89
N ASN A 235 -22.22 30.76 7.91
CA ASN A 235 -22.09 30.16 9.24
C ASN A 235 -22.57 28.71 9.22
N GLY A 236 -21.73 27.82 9.76
CA GLY A 236 -21.97 26.37 9.70
C GLY A 236 -21.52 25.72 8.40
N TYR A 237 -20.96 26.47 7.45
CA TYR A 237 -20.31 25.85 6.29
C TYR A 237 -19.21 24.92 6.77
N THR A 238 -19.22 23.70 6.24
CA THR A 238 -18.16 22.71 6.43
C THR A 238 -17.83 22.09 5.08
N GLY A 239 -16.62 22.27 4.60
CA GLY A 239 -16.23 21.73 3.31
C GLY A 239 -14.78 22.00 2.96
N ALA A 240 -14.30 21.24 1.96
CA ALA A 240 -12.93 21.37 1.47
C ALA A 240 -12.68 22.76 0.86
N ILE A 241 -11.51 23.32 1.15
CA ILE A 241 -11.06 24.58 0.58
C ILE A 241 -10.20 24.39 -0.65
N THR A 242 -10.22 25.41 -1.53
CA THR A 242 -9.19 25.57 -2.54
C THR A 242 -8.17 26.59 -2.01
N TYR A 243 -6.93 26.17 -1.84
CA TYR A 243 -5.84 27.03 -1.40
C TYR A 243 -5.52 28.07 -2.48
N LEU A 244 -5.43 29.32 -2.14
CA LEU A 244 -5.02 30.40 -3.02
C LEU A 244 -3.63 30.92 -2.65
N ASP A 245 -3.45 31.30 -1.39
CA ASP A 245 -2.17 31.73 -0.82
C ASP A 245 -2.19 31.60 0.72
N ALA A 246 -1.12 32.02 1.39
CA ALA A 246 -0.98 31.92 2.85
C ALA A 246 -2.07 32.66 3.65
N ASN A 247 -2.80 33.58 3.02
CA ASN A 247 -3.80 34.44 3.65
C ASN A 247 -5.20 34.28 3.07
N ARG A 248 -5.37 33.48 2.00
CA ARG A 248 -6.65 33.34 1.31
C ARG A 248 -6.90 31.91 0.83
N PHE A 249 -8.14 31.53 0.92
CA PHE A 249 -8.67 30.28 0.31
C PHE A 249 -10.07 30.53 -0.24
N SER A 250 -10.52 29.70 -1.16
CA SER A 250 -11.90 29.73 -1.62
C SER A 250 -12.68 28.53 -1.09
N VAL A 251 -13.99 28.76 -0.89
CA VAL A 251 -14.97 27.74 -0.52
C VAL A 251 -15.95 27.53 -1.68
N ALA A 252 -16.37 26.29 -1.92
CA ALA A 252 -17.24 25.93 -3.04
C ALA A 252 -18.70 26.40 -2.83
N VAL A 253 -18.86 27.68 -2.57
CA VAL A 253 -20.17 28.32 -2.35
C VAL A 253 -20.32 29.52 -3.28
N ASN A 254 -21.47 29.62 -3.92
CA ASN A 254 -21.84 30.83 -4.66
C ASN A 254 -22.39 31.88 -3.69
N ALA A 255 -21.59 32.85 -3.32
CA ALA A 255 -21.96 33.93 -2.40
C ALA A 255 -22.37 35.22 -3.12
N SER A 256 -22.56 35.22 -4.46
CA SER A 256 -22.87 36.40 -5.25
C SER A 256 -24.16 37.12 -4.78
N ALA A 257 -25.13 36.35 -4.27
CA ALA A 257 -26.42 36.86 -3.78
C ALA A 257 -26.48 36.95 -2.25
N PHE A 258 -25.40 36.69 -1.53
CA PHE A 258 -25.41 36.72 -0.08
C PHE A 258 -25.26 38.16 0.42
N THR A 259 -25.61 38.39 1.69
CA THR A 259 -25.35 39.68 2.34
C THR A 259 -23.83 39.91 2.41
N ALA A 260 -23.39 41.16 2.22
CA ALA A 260 -21.99 41.48 2.26
C ALA A 260 -21.38 41.14 3.65
N TYR A 261 -20.16 40.63 3.64
CA TYR A 261 -19.40 40.43 4.88
C TYR A 261 -19.17 41.79 5.56
N SER A 262 -19.42 41.86 6.85
CA SER A 262 -19.18 43.09 7.63
C SER A 262 -18.04 42.93 8.64
N SER A 263 -18.01 41.84 9.39
CA SER A 263 -16.97 41.62 10.41
C SER A 263 -17.02 40.20 10.99
N GLY A 264 -16.02 39.88 11.81
CA GLY A 264 -15.99 38.65 12.62
C GLY A 264 -15.83 37.37 11.81
N GLY A 265 -16.06 36.29 12.47
CA GLY A 265 -15.94 34.95 11.91
C GLY A 265 -14.57 34.31 12.15
N THR A 266 -14.63 33.02 12.24
CA THR A 266 -13.45 32.15 12.38
C THR A 266 -13.55 30.98 11.43
N ALA A 267 -12.42 30.56 10.93
CA ALA A 267 -12.22 29.32 10.20
C ALA A 267 -11.47 28.34 11.10
N THR A 268 -12.04 27.17 11.32
CA THR A 268 -11.43 26.06 12.06
C THR A 268 -11.28 24.86 11.15
N LEU A 269 -10.24 24.06 11.36
CA LEU A 269 -10.18 22.76 10.70
C LEU A 269 -11.41 21.93 11.13
N ALA A 270 -12.18 21.48 10.14
CA ALA A 270 -13.33 20.62 10.37
C ALA A 270 -12.90 19.16 10.61
N VAL A 271 -11.61 18.87 10.52
CA VAL A 271 -11.07 17.52 10.64
C VAL A 271 -10.20 17.45 11.86
N ALA A 272 -10.58 16.56 12.74
CA ALA A 272 -9.77 16.11 13.85
C ALA A 272 -8.37 15.60 13.39
N SER A 273 -7.49 15.34 14.35
CA SER A 273 -6.13 14.73 14.22
C SER A 273 -5.99 13.56 13.25
N GLU A 274 -7.07 13.12 12.69
CA GLU A 274 -7.25 11.88 11.95
C GLU A 274 -7.18 12.03 10.42
N PHE A 275 -6.78 13.21 9.88
CA PHE A 275 -6.74 13.36 8.40
C PHE A 275 -5.76 12.39 7.77
N PHE A 276 -4.60 12.20 8.40
CA PHE A 276 -3.58 11.27 7.97
C PHE A 276 -3.53 9.97 8.78
N GLN A 277 -4.21 9.90 9.92
CA GLN A 277 -4.33 8.67 10.69
C GLN A 277 -5.15 7.64 9.90
N GLY A 278 -4.63 6.42 9.73
CA GLY A 278 -5.17 5.42 8.81
C GLY A 278 -4.87 5.72 7.34
N GLY A 279 -4.10 6.79 7.04
CA GLY A 279 -3.60 7.10 5.71
C GLY A 279 -2.35 6.29 5.37
N LEU A 280 -1.76 6.57 4.22
CA LEU A 280 -0.62 5.83 3.72
C LEU A 280 0.62 6.72 3.63
N LEU A 281 1.69 6.31 4.30
CA LEU A 281 3.01 6.89 4.15
C LEU A 281 3.77 6.09 3.08
N THR A 282 4.31 6.78 2.08
CA THR A 282 5.18 6.23 1.05
C THR A 282 6.55 6.84 1.20
N TRP A 283 7.57 6.02 1.44
CA TRP A 283 8.95 6.46 1.49
C TRP A 283 9.45 6.81 0.09
N THR A 284 9.99 8.01 -0.08
CA THR A 284 10.54 8.51 -1.35
C THR A 284 12.07 8.59 -1.36
N GLY A 285 12.69 8.46 -0.18
CA GLY A 285 14.15 8.44 -0.01
C GLY A 285 14.57 7.59 1.18
N GLY A 286 15.88 7.36 1.31
CA GLY A 286 16.46 6.54 2.37
C GLY A 286 16.37 5.05 2.10
N GLY A 287 16.70 4.24 3.11
CA GLY A 287 16.73 2.77 3.03
C GLY A 287 15.38 2.10 2.80
N ASN A 288 14.29 2.83 3.06
CA ASN A 288 12.92 2.36 2.86
C ASN A 288 12.28 2.89 1.57
N ALA A 289 13.03 3.54 0.68
CA ALA A 289 12.49 4.13 -0.55
C ALA A 289 11.63 3.13 -1.36
N GLY A 290 10.47 3.59 -1.85
CA GLY A 290 9.48 2.77 -2.56
C GLY A 290 8.54 1.96 -1.67
N ARG A 291 8.82 1.82 -0.37
CA ARG A 291 7.97 1.09 0.58
C ARG A 291 6.84 1.98 1.08
N LYS A 292 5.77 1.32 1.47
CA LYS A 292 4.57 1.98 1.99
C LYS A 292 4.21 1.40 3.35
N MET A 293 3.72 2.25 4.26
CA MET A 293 3.23 1.83 5.56
C MET A 293 2.03 2.67 5.95
N GLU A 294 1.04 2.04 6.54
CA GLU A 294 -0.14 2.72 7.08
C GLU A 294 0.23 3.53 8.32
N VAL A 295 -0.41 4.69 8.48
CA VAL A 295 -0.19 5.60 9.60
C VAL A 295 -1.12 5.24 10.75
N ALA A 296 -0.57 4.74 11.83
CA ALA A 296 -1.32 4.39 13.04
C ALA A 296 -1.73 5.62 13.85
N SER A 297 -0.85 6.62 13.93
CA SER A 297 -1.11 7.85 14.67
C SER A 297 -0.42 9.04 14.02
N TYR A 298 -1.11 10.16 14.01
CA TYR A 298 -0.61 11.42 13.48
C TYR A 298 -0.91 12.55 14.47
N HIS A 299 0.13 13.27 14.85
CA HIS A 299 0.05 14.49 15.66
C HIS A 299 1.02 15.53 15.10
N PRO A 300 0.91 16.80 15.46
CA PRO A 300 1.91 17.80 15.09
C PRO A 300 3.31 17.33 15.41
N ASN A 301 4.18 17.40 14.43
CA ASN A 301 5.59 16.95 14.49
C ASN A 301 5.80 15.43 14.72
N PHE A 302 4.75 14.61 14.77
CA PHE A 302 4.85 13.19 15.11
C PHE A 302 4.07 12.33 14.10
N ILE A 303 4.71 11.27 13.61
CA ILE A 303 4.12 10.24 12.77
C ILE A 303 4.43 8.86 13.36
N GLY A 304 3.39 8.11 13.69
CA GLY A 304 3.47 6.70 14.11
C GLY A 304 2.96 5.79 13.01
N LEU A 305 3.74 4.78 12.67
CA LEU A 305 3.41 3.76 11.66
C LEU A 305 2.76 2.55 12.33
N PHE A 306 1.96 1.82 11.57
CA PHE A 306 1.25 0.63 12.08
C PHE A 306 2.20 -0.52 12.41
N LEU A 307 3.25 -0.70 11.61
CA LEU A 307 4.30 -1.68 11.84
C LEU A 307 5.70 -1.04 11.75
N PRO A 308 6.69 -1.61 12.44
CA PRO A 308 8.06 -1.17 12.28
C PRO A 308 8.55 -1.40 10.84
N MET A 309 9.36 -0.49 10.35
CA MET A 309 9.98 -0.64 9.03
C MET A 309 11.10 -1.69 9.08
N GLY A 310 11.19 -2.48 8.03
CA GLY A 310 12.22 -3.52 7.91
C GLY A 310 13.64 -2.99 7.78
N THR A 311 13.81 -1.77 7.28
CA THR A 311 15.08 -1.03 7.28
C THR A 311 14.99 0.11 8.29
N PRO A 312 16.05 0.36 9.11
CA PRO A 312 16.04 1.44 10.06
C PRO A 312 15.72 2.78 9.42
N ILE A 313 14.77 3.50 10.03
CA ILE A 313 14.45 4.87 9.65
C ILE A 313 15.62 5.75 10.07
N GLN A 314 16.02 6.69 9.21
CA GLN A 314 17.11 7.63 9.48
C GLN A 314 16.65 9.08 9.34
N ILE A 315 17.35 9.98 10.05
CA ILE A 315 17.13 11.43 9.88
C ILE A 315 17.48 11.81 8.45
N GLY A 316 16.58 12.56 7.80
CA GLY A 316 16.69 12.93 6.40
C GLY A 316 15.95 12.01 5.42
N ASP A 317 15.47 10.84 5.86
CA ASP A 317 14.64 9.98 5.01
C ASP A 317 13.40 10.75 4.56
N ALA A 318 13.17 10.76 3.25
CA ALA A 318 12.06 11.49 2.64
C ALA A 318 10.83 10.59 2.47
N TYR A 319 9.66 11.19 2.63
CA TYR A 319 8.39 10.48 2.47
C TYR A 319 7.31 11.36 1.85
N THR A 320 6.24 10.71 1.40
CA THR A 320 4.97 11.34 1.02
C THR A 320 3.86 10.71 1.84
N LEU A 321 2.99 11.54 2.40
CA LEU A 321 1.87 11.15 3.24
C LEU A 321 0.57 11.45 2.51
N THR A 322 -0.32 10.47 2.43
CA THR A 322 -1.66 10.61 1.86
C THR A 322 -2.74 10.42 2.92
N PRO A 323 -3.89 11.09 2.79
CA PRO A 323 -4.96 11.02 3.79
C PRO A 323 -5.63 9.65 3.86
N ALA A 324 -6.36 9.43 4.94
CA ALA A 324 -7.16 8.25 5.20
C ALA A 324 -8.58 8.34 4.66
N CYS A 325 -9.18 7.18 4.37
CA CYS A 325 -10.60 7.04 4.09
C CYS A 325 -11.18 5.87 4.88
N ASP A 326 -12.16 6.16 5.73
CA ASP A 326 -12.88 5.16 6.54
C ASP A 326 -13.95 4.40 5.75
N LYS A 327 -14.05 4.65 4.45
CA LYS A 327 -15.02 4.02 3.53
C LYS A 327 -16.48 4.36 3.84
N LEU A 328 -16.75 5.35 4.71
CA LEU A 328 -18.12 5.78 5.04
C LEU A 328 -18.63 6.86 4.10
N LEU A 329 -19.94 6.85 3.81
CA LEU A 329 -20.59 7.87 2.98
C LEU A 329 -20.44 9.27 3.57
N THR A 330 -20.50 9.39 4.90
CA THR A 330 -20.33 10.67 5.60
C THR A 330 -18.99 11.30 5.33
N THR A 331 -17.92 10.53 5.45
CA THR A 331 -16.54 10.97 5.17
C THR A 331 -16.32 11.26 3.68
N CYS A 332 -16.86 10.41 2.81
CA CYS A 332 -16.83 10.64 1.37
C CYS A 332 -17.48 11.97 0.98
N ARG A 333 -18.63 12.31 1.65
CA ARG A 333 -19.33 13.58 1.44
C ARG A 333 -18.58 14.77 2.03
N SER A 334 -18.24 14.70 3.33
CA SER A 334 -17.73 15.86 4.07
C SER A 334 -16.26 16.15 3.80
N ARG A 335 -15.40 15.10 3.67
CA ARG A 335 -13.96 15.24 3.52
C ARG A 335 -13.54 15.36 2.06
N TYR A 336 -14.16 14.58 1.18
CA TYR A 336 -13.73 14.46 -0.22
C TYR A 336 -14.69 15.07 -1.24
N ASN A 337 -15.91 15.47 -0.80
CA ASN A 337 -16.99 15.94 -1.69
C ASN A 337 -17.19 15.01 -2.92
N ASN A 338 -17.14 13.70 -2.68
CA ASN A 338 -17.04 12.69 -3.74
C ASN A 338 -18.17 11.66 -3.71
N VAL A 339 -19.34 12.05 -3.27
CA VAL A 339 -20.52 11.15 -3.12
C VAL A 339 -20.90 10.46 -4.42
N ILE A 340 -20.72 11.13 -5.56
CA ILE A 340 -21.04 10.59 -6.88
C ILE A 340 -20.25 9.32 -7.21
N ASN A 341 -19.05 9.19 -6.66
CA ASN A 341 -18.16 8.04 -6.86
C ASN A 341 -18.19 7.07 -5.67
N PHE A 342 -19.08 7.30 -4.70
CA PHE A 342 -19.23 6.37 -3.59
C PHE A 342 -19.72 5.00 -4.08
N ARG A 343 -19.03 3.93 -3.70
CA ARG A 343 -19.28 2.57 -4.18
C ARG A 343 -19.85 1.62 -3.10
N GLY A 344 -20.25 2.15 -1.97
CA GLY A 344 -21.00 1.42 -0.96
C GLY A 344 -22.51 1.49 -1.16
N PHE A 345 -23.24 0.73 -0.36
CA PHE A 345 -24.70 0.65 -0.36
C PHE A 345 -25.21 1.05 1.03
N PRO A 346 -25.16 2.34 1.40
CA PRO A 346 -25.41 2.80 2.77
C PRO A 346 -26.85 2.61 3.24
N TYR A 347 -27.76 2.32 2.33
CA TYR A 347 -29.19 2.14 2.59
C TYR A 347 -29.67 0.70 2.46
N VAL A 348 -28.74 -0.26 2.30
CA VAL A 348 -29.11 -1.69 2.31
C VAL A 348 -29.58 -2.04 3.72
N PRO A 349 -30.81 -2.59 3.88
CA PRO A 349 -31.29 -3.05 5.17
C PRO A 349 -30.33 -4.09 5.76
N GLY A 350 -29.94 -3.94 7.02
CA GLY A 350 -29.21 -4.97 7.75
C GLY A 350 -30.09 -6.18 8.07
N ASP A 351 -29.49 -7.27 8.51
CA ASP A 351 -30.16 -8.54 8.84
C ASP A 351 -31.33 -8.36 9.82
N THR A 352 -31.24 -7.39 10.72
CA THR A 352 -32.32 -7.05 11.66
C THR A 352 -33.55 -6.48 10.98
N ALA A 353 -33.42 -5.81 9.84
CA ALA A 353 -34.57 -5.30 9.09
C ALA A 353 -35.29 -6.38 8.30
N LEU A 354 -34.58 -7.45 7.92
CA LEU A 354 -35.17 -8.63 7.26
C LEU A 354 -35.90 -9.55 8.25
N LEU A 355 -35.46 -9.56 9.52
CA LEU A 355 -36.04 -10.39 10.57
C LEU A 355 -37.11 -9.67 11.40
N GLY A 356 -37.21 -8.35 11.30
CA GLY A 356 -38.17 -7.52 12.04
C GLY A 356 -39.50 -7.19 11.31
N GLY A 357 -39.71 -7.77 10.15
CA GLY A 357 -40.89 -7.59 9.35
C GLY A 357 -42.05 -8.53 9.76
N THR A 358 -42.57 -8.40 10.98
CA THR A 358 -43.90 -8.92 11.37
C THR A 358 -44.62 -7.86 12.16
#